data_fe33998b210023597f06d006cece7dab
#
_entry.id   fe33998b210023597f06d006cece7dab
#
_cell.length_a   1.000
_cell.length_b   1.000
_cell.length_c   1.000
_cell.angle_alpha   90.00
_cell.angle_beta   90.00
_cell.angle_gamma   90.00
#
_symmetry.space_group_name_H-M   'P 1'
#
loop_
_entity.id
_entity.type
_entity.pdbx_description
1 polymer ?
#
loop_
_entity_poly.entity_id
_entity_poly.type
_entity_poly.pdbx_seq_one_letter_code
_entity_poly.pdbx_strand_id
1 'polypeptide(L)' 'MLTFQQEKLLKFIIDYQKQNNVTPSFDEMKDGLDLKSKSGIHRIVSALEERGYIKKLNNRARAIEIIKNINLIDTE' A
#
# COMPACT_ATOMS: atom_id res chain seq x y z
N MET A 1 -11.52 10.67 1.78
CA MET A 1 -11.98 9.29 1.92
C MET A 1 -11.32 8.40 0.87
N LEU A 2 -10.93 7.20 1.25
CA LEU A 2 -10.28 6.28 0.33
C LEU A 2 -11.30 5.53 -0.51
N THR A 3 -10.93 5.25 -1.76
CA THR A 3 -11.75 4.36 -2.56
C THR A 3 -11.60 2.93 -2.05
N PHE A 4 -12.49 2.04 -2.51
CA PHE A 4 -12.42 0.64 -2.10
C PHE A 4 -11.07 0.01 -2.42
N GLN A 5 -10.54 0.27 -3.61
CA GLN A 5 -9.24 -0.30 -3.99
C GLN A 5 -8.09 0.31 -3.20
N GLN A 6 -8.15 1.60 -2.93
CA GLN A 6 -7.13 2.25 -2.13
C GLN A 6 -7.10 1.68 -0.72
N GLU A 7 -8.26 1.52 -0.12
CA GLU A 7 -8.35 0.95 1.21
C GLU A 7 -7.87 -0.49 1.23
N LYS A 8 -8.26 -1.26 0.23
CA LYS A 8 -7.86 -2.67 0.13
C LYS A 8 -6.35 -2.81 0.06
N LEU A 9 -5.71 -1.98 -0.78
CA LEU A 9 -4.27 -2.03 -0.90
C LEU A 9 -3.59 -1.59 0.38
N LEU A 10 -4.06 -0.53 1.00
CA LEU A 10 -3.46 -0.05 2.23
C LEU A 10 -3.53 -1.11 3.33
N LYS A 11 -4.66 -1.76 3.47
CA LYS A 11 -4.78 -2.85 4.44
C LYS A 11 -3.84 -4.00 4.13
N PHE A 12 -3.70 -4.34 2.87
CA PHE A 12 -2.78 -5.39 2.47
C PHE A 12 -1.34 -5.04 2.85
N ILE A 13 -0.94 -3.80 2.60
CA ILE A 13 0.41 -3.35 2.94
C ILE A 13 0.64 -3.43 4.44
N ILE A 14 -0.32 -2.96 5.22
CA ILE A 14 -0.19 -2.96 6.68
C ILE A 14 -0.10 -4.38 7.21
N ASP A 15 -0.97 -5.26 6.74
CA ASP A 15 -0.96 -6.65 7.20
C ASP A 15 0.33 -7.36 6.81
N TYR A 16 0.81 -7.10 5.59
CA TYR A 16 2.05 -7.70 5.13
C TYR A 16 3.21 -7.25 6.01
N GLN A 17 3.26 -5.96 6.35
CA GLN A 17 4.34 -5.45 7.19
C GLN A 17 4.28 -6.07 8.59
N LYS A 18 3.09 -6.26 9.14
CA LYS A 18 2.95 -6.87 10.45
C LYS A 18 3.47 -8.29 10.46
N GLN A 19 3.23 -9.03 9.37
CA GLN A 19 3.62 -10.44 9.32
C GLN A 19 5.07 -10.63 8.94
N ASN A 20 5.63 -9.75 8.12
CA ASN A 20 6.95 -9.96 7.52
C ASN A 20 7.97 -8.91 7.93
N ASN A 21 7.57 -7.88 8.68
CA ASN A 21 8.44 -6.79 9.12
C ASN A 21 9.00 -5.96 7.98
N VAL A 22 8.46 -6.11 6.77
CA VAL A 22 8.80 -5.29 5.61
C VAL A 22 7.53 -5.06 4.82
N THR A 23 7.52 -3.99 4.02
CA THR A 23 6.39 -3.73 3.15
C THR A 23 6.50 -4.58 1.88
N PRO A 24 5.38 -4.88 1.22
CA PRO A 24 5.42 -5.72 0.01
C PRO A 24 6.02 -4.98 -1.18
N SER A 25 6.57 -5.74 -2.12
CA SER A 25 6.97 -5.20 -3.40
C SER A 25 5.74 -4.95 -4.27
N PHE A 26 5.94 -4.24 -5.39
CA PHE A 26 4.82 -4.01 -6.31
C PHE A 26 4.29 -5.31 -6.89
N ASP A 27 5.16 -6.28 -7.16
CA ASP A 27 4.71 -7.59 -7.61
C ASP A 27 3.85 -8.29 -6.58
N GLU A 28 4.27 -8.20 -5.34
CA GLU A 28 3.51 -8.81 -4.24
C GLU A 28 2.17 -8.12 -4.05
N MET A 29 2.13 -6.80 -4.21
CA MET A 29 0.87 -6.08 -4.13
C MET A 29 -0.08 -6.45 -5.27
N LYS A 30 0.49 -6.58 -6.48
CA LYS A 30 -0.31 -6.98 -7.63
C LYS A 30 -0.95 -8.35 -7.42
N ASP A 31 -0.16 -9.29 -6.93
CA ASP A 31 -0.67 -10.63 -6.67
C ASP A 31 -1.68 -10.64 -5.54
N GLY A 32 -1.40 -9.87 -4.50
CA GLY A 32 -2.29 -9.83 -3.33
C GLY A 32 -3.65 -9.24 -3.64
N LEU A 33 -3.72 -8.30 -4.58
CA LEU A 33 -4.99 -7.71 -4.99
C LEU A 33 -5.58 -8.36 -6.23
N ASP A 34 -4.92 -9.40 -6.72
CA ASP A 34 -5.41 -10.15 -7.88
C ASP A 34 -5.57 -9.25 -9.11
N LEU A 35 -4.61 -8.37 -9.32
CA LEU A 35 -4.60 -7.49 -10.47
C LEU A 35 -3.74 -8.08 -11.58
N LYS A 36 -4.07 -7.75 -12.81
CA LYS A 36 -3.38 -8.32 -13.97
C LYS A 36 -2.10 -7.59 -14.33
N SER A 37 -1.95 -6.34 -13.89
CA SER A 37 -0.75 -5.57 -14.23
C SER A 37 -0.36 -4.67 -13.09
N LYS A 38 0.92 -4.29 -13.10
CA LYS A 38 1.46 -3.39 -12.09
C LYS A 38 1.01 -1.95 -12.29
N SER A 39 0.50 -1.60 -13.49
CA SER A 39 0.06 -0.22 -13.69
C SER A 39 -1.07 0.15 -12.74
N GLY A 40 -1.99 -0.77 -12.47
CA GLY A 40 -3.05 -0.52 -11.51
C GLY A 40 -2.52 -0.28 -10.12
N ILE A 41 -1.50 -1.05 -9.73
CA ILE A 41 -0.86 -0.88 -8.43
C ILE A 41 -0.19 0.48 -8.34
N HIS A 42 0.57 0.87 -9.36
CA HIS A 42 1.24 2.17 -9.35
C HIS A 42 0.25 3.32 -9.19
N ARG A 43 -0.90 3.22 -9.85
CA ARG A 43 -1.94 4.25 -9.76
C ARG A 43 -2.48 4.34 -8.33
N ILE A 44 -2.78 3.19 -7.72
CA ILE A 44 -3.32 3.18 -6.36
C ILE A 44 -2.28 3.67 -5.36
N VAL A 45 -1.04 3.23 -5.53
CA VAL A 45 0.07 3.66 -4.66
C VAL A 45 0.25 5.17 -4.74
N SER A 46 0.23 5.73 -5.95
CA SER A 46 0.36 7.18 -6.11
C SER A 46 -0.77 7.93 -5.41
N ALA A 47 -1.99 7.41 -5.50
CA ALA A 47 -3.12 8.04 -4.84
C ALA A 47 -2.98 7.99 -3.31
N LEU A 48 -2.51 6.87 -2.78
CA LEU A 48 -2.29 6.76 -1.35
C LEU A 48 -1.17 7.68 -0.88
N GLU A 49 -0.14 7.83 -1.70
CA GLU A 49 0.95 8.75 -1.37
C GLU A 49 0.46 10.19 -1.33
N GLU A 50 -0.36 10.58 -2.29
CA GLU A 50 -0.91 11.94 -2.30
C GLU A 50 -1.75 12.22 -1.07
N ARG A 51 -2.40 11.22 -0.52
CA ARG A 51 -3.22 11.38 0.66
C ARG A 51 -2.43 11.28 1.96
N GLY A 52 -1.13 11.00 1.88
CA GLY A 52 -0.27 10.97 3.04
C GLY A 52 -0.30 9.67 3.84
N TYR A 53 -0.84 8.61 3.27
CA TYR A 53 -0.85 7.32 3.97
C TYR A 53 0.44 6.54 3.82
N ILE A 54 1.08 6.67 2.67
CA ILE A 54 2.33 5.96 2.40
C ILE A 54 3.28 6.90 1.67
N LYS A 55 4.53 6.48 1.58
CA LYS A 55 5.56 7.21 0.87
C LYS A 55 6.34 6.25 -0.01
N LYS A 56 6.56 6.64 -1.26
CA LYS A 56 7.40 5.87 -2.16
C LYS A 56 8.87 6.16 -1.87
N LEU A 57 9.66 5.09 -1.83
CA LEU A 57 11.10 5.20 -1.67
C LEU A 57 11.77 4.86 -2.99
N ASN A 58 12.81 5.60 -3.35
CA ASN A 58 13.49 5.40 -4.62
C ASN A 58 14.55 4.31 -4.51
N ASN A 59 14.76 3.60 -5.63
CA ASN A 59 15.87 2.67 -5.80
C ASN A 59 15.83 1.50 -4.82
N ARG A 60 14.62 1.04 -4.48
CA ARG A 60 14.47 -0.11 -3.60
C ARG A 60 13.42 -1.04 -4.18
N ALA A 61 13.65 -2.32 -4.02
CA ALA A 61 12.68 -3.33 -4.43
C ALA A 61 11.39 -3.22 -3.63
N ARG A 62 11.53 -2.98 -2.33
CA ARG A 62 10.37 -2.74 -1.46
C ARG A 62 10.29 -1.25 -1.21
N ALA A 63 9.60 -0.56 -2.10
CA ALA A 63 9.71 0.88 -2.24
C ALA A 63 8.58 1.65 -1.56
N ILE A 64 8.03 1.08 -0.48
CA ILE A 64 6.89 1.70 0.21
C ILE A 64 7.21 1.83 1.70
N GLU A 65 6.86 2.98 2.25
CA GLU A 65 6.93 3.18 3.70
C GLU A 65 5.55 3.62 4.18
N ILE A 66 5.04 3.00 5.24
CA ILE A 66 3.74 3.37 5.79
C ILE A 66 3.92 4.59 6.68
N ILE A 67 3.21 5.66 6.36
CA ILE A 67 3.23 6.89 7.14
C ILE A 67 2.07 6.90 8.12
N LYS A 68 0.90 6.50 7.65
CA LYS A 68 -0.32 6.57 8.44
C LYS A 68 -0.99 5.21 8.46
N ASN A 69 -1.23 4.69 9.65
CA ASN A 69 -1.85 3.38 9.80
C ASN A 69 -3.37 3.54 9.81
N ILE A 70 -4.06 2.81 8.94
CA ILE A 70 -5.50 2.94 8.81
C ILE A 70 -6.22 2.54 10.10
N ASN A 71 -5.63 1.66 10.90
CA ASN A 71 -6.23 1.27 12.17
C ASN A 71 -6.35 2.43 13.15
N LEU A 72 -5.43 3.38 13.08
CA LEU A 72 -5.52 4.58 13.90
C LEU A 72 -6.68 5.46 13.48
N ILE A 73 -7.01 5.43 12.19
CA ILE A 73 -8.14 6.19 11.67
C ILE A 73 -9.44 5.57 12.15
N ASP A 74 -9.50 4.26 12.14
CA ASP A 74 -10.72 3.53 12.48
C ASP A 74 -11.08 3.65 13.96
N THR A 75 -10.12 3.94 14.81
CA THR A 75 -10.39 4.04 16.24
C THR A 75 -11.00 5.38 16.65
N GLU A 76 -11.16 6.26 15.72
CA GLU A 76 -11.81 7.55 15.99
C GLU A 76 -13.31 7.42 16.31
#